data_886ee46e9a5decd0f0cd79d30368907d
#
_entry.id   886ee46e9a5decd0f0cd79d30368907d
#
_cell.length_a   1.000
_cell.length_b   1.000
_cell.length_c   1.000
_cell.angle_alpha   90.00
_cell.angle_beta   90.00
_cell.angle_gamma   90.00
#
_symmetry.space_group_name_H-M   'P 1'
#
loop_
_entity.id
_entity.type
_entity.pdbx_description
1 polymer ?
#
loop_
_entity_poly.entity_id
_entity_poly.type
_entity_poly.pdbx_seq_one_letter_code
_entity_poly.pdbx_strand_id
1 'polypeptide(L)'
;MVEESHDESSDRRKFDLWSVVLDGPTISMKKGPDGETMIPKDRNEWNVADKLAIQNNAKAKKILICGIGLDEYNRISSCKDAKAIWETLQTAHEETTLVKKSKIDNLNRQYELFRMMDGETIQDMHTRFTSIINEIYSLGEVIPNEKAVRKFLSVLPES
;
A
#
# COMPACT_ATOMS: atom_id res chain seq x y z
N MET A 1 -10.63 20.69 37.02
CA MET A 1 -9.35 20.59 36.31
C MET A 1 -8.96 19.12 36.42
N VAL A 2 -9.29 18.33 35.42
CA VAL A 2 -8.94 16.90 35.36
C VAL A 2 -7.70 16.85 34.49
N GLU A 3 -6.54 16.59 35.10
CA GLU A 3 -5.30 16.30 34.39
C GLU A 3 -5.49 15.01 33.61
N GLU A 4 -5.49 15.12 32.29
CA GLU A 4 -5.27 13.98 31.40
C GLU A 4 -3.82 13.53 31.59
N SER A 5 -3.62 12.51 32.43
CA SER A 5 -2.38 11.77 32.44
C SER A 5 -2.29 11.03 31.09
N HIS A 6 -1.66 11.66 30.12
CA HIS A 6 -1.28 11.01 28.87
C HIS A 6 -0.42 9.79 29.25
N ASP A 7 -0.87 8.58 28.89
CA ASP A 7 -0.24 7.32 29.27
C ASP A 7 1.09 7.15 28.52
N GLU A 8 2.17 7.75 29.05
CA GLU A 8 3.53 7.65 28.52
C GLU A 8 3.97 6.19 28.31
N SER A 9 3.40 5.25 29.06
CA SER A 9 3.71 3.82 28.93
C SER A 9 3.09 3.21 27.68
N SER A 10 1.94 3.73 27.24
CA SER A 10 1.27 3.32 25.99
C SER A 10 2.02 3.82 24.77
N ASP A 11 2.49 5.05 24.80
CA ASP A 11 3.21 5.65 23.66
C ASP A 11 4.60 5.02 23.48
N ARG A 12 5.31 4.71 24.57
CA ARG A 12 6.58 3.98 24.52
C ARG A 12 6.40 2.57 23.93
N ARG A 13 5.34 1.85 24.29
CA ARG A 13 5.04 0.52 23.73
C ARG A 13 4.72 0.57 22.24
N LYS A 14 4.03 1.60 21.77
CA LYS A 14 3.78 1.81 20.35
C LYS A 14 5.07 2.07 19.58
N PHE A 15 5.94 2.90 20.15
CA PHE A 15 7.25 3.19 19.58
C PHE A 15 8.11 1.93 19.47
N ASP A 16 8.16 1.10 20.51
CA ASP A 16 8.90 -0.16 20.52
C ASP A 16 8.40 -1.15 19.46
N LEU A 17 7.09 -1.20 19.21
CA LEU A 17 6.52 -2.05 18.16
C LEU A 17 6.84 -1.52 16.78
N TRP A 18 6.81 -0.19 16.62
CA TRP A 18 7.09 0.44 15.33
C TRP A 18 8.56 0.32 14.94
N SER A 19 9.48 0.45 15.90
CA SER A 19 10.92 0.22 15.65
C SER A 19 11.19 -1.19 15.14
N VAL A 20 10.50 -2.20 15.69
CA VAL A 20 10.64 -3.59 15.22
C VAL A 20 10.09 -3.78 13.80
N VAL A 21 9.07 -3.03 13.39
CA VAL A 21 8.55 -3.04 12.02
C VAL A 21 9.53 -2.41 11.03
N LEU A 22 10.20 -1.32 11.43
CA LEU A 22 11.16 -0.63 10.56
C LEU A 22 12.53 -1.31 10.51
N ASP A 23 13.06 -1.67 11.67
CA ASP A 23 14.44 -2.14 11.80
C ASP A 23 14.56 -3.66 11.88
N GLY A 24 13.46 -4.34 12.21
CA GLY A 24 13.42 -5.76 12.51
C GLY A 24 13.75 -6.09 13.97
N PRO A 25 13.58 -7.33 14.40
CA PRO A 25 13.93 -7.78 15.75
C PRO A 25 15.46 -7.86 15.90
N THR A 26 16.02 -7.03 16.77
CA THR A 26 17.45 -7.05 17.06
C THR A 26 17.77 -8.13 18.10
N ILE A 27 18.45 -9.18 17.67
CA ILE A 27 18.97 -10.24 18.54
C ILE A 27 20.45 -9.98 18.76
N SER A 28 20.91 -10.09 20.03
CA SER A 28 22.33 -9.94 20.35
C SER A 28 23.18 -10.98 19.63
N MET A 29 24.33 -10.54 19.14
CA MET A 29 25.29 -11.38 18.44
C MET A 29 26.30 -11.99 19.43
N LYS A 30 26.86 -13.13 19.09
CA LYS A 30 28.01 -13.76 19.78
C LYS A 30 29.09 -14.12 18.75
N LYS A 31 30.33 -14.29 19.23
CA LYS A 31 31.42 -14.80 18.39
C LYS A 31 31.15 -16.25 18.02
N GLY A 32 31.32 -16.57 16.77
CA GLY A 32 31.23 -17.94 16.24
C GLY A 32 32.37 -18.82 16.74
N PRO A 33 32.36 -20.11 16.37
CA PRO A 33 33.39 -21.08 16.75
C PRO A 33 34.80 -20.74 16.22
N ASP A 34 34.86 -19.96 15.14
CA ASP A 34 36.10 -19.45 14.54
C ASP A 34 36.70 -18.21 15.26
N GLY A 35 35.95 -17.63 16.21
CA GLY A 35 36.34 -16.44 16.97
C GLY A 35 36.27 -15.12 16.19
N GLU A 36 36.02 -15.14 14.89
CA GLU A 36 36.03 -13.97 14.00
C GLU A 36 34.61 -13.60 13.51
N THR A 37 33.81 -14.58 13.14
CA THR A 37 32.43 -14.34 12.69
C THR A 37 31.48 -14.02 13.83
N MET A 38 30.56 -13.07 13.58
CA MET A 38 29.48 -12.75 14.52
C MET A 38 28.21 -13.49 14.12
N ILE A 39 27.71 -14.34 15.00
CA ILE A 39 26.49 -15.12 14.76
C ILE A 39 25.40 -14.72 15.77
N PRO A 40 24.10 -14.83 15.43
CA PRO A 40 23.02 -14.60 16.38
C PRO A 40 23.11 -15.57 17.55
N LYS A 41 22.80 -15.11 18.76
CA LYS A 41 22.71 -15.96 19.95
C LYS A 41 21.62 -17.02 19.80
N ASP A 42 21.90 -18.19 20.33
CA ASP A 42 20.90 -19.24 20.45
C ASP A 42 19.82 -18.87 21.48
N ARG A 43 18.65 -19.45 21.34
CA ARG A 43 17.49 -19.16 22.22
C ARG A 43 17.80 -19.29 23.71
N ASN A 44 18.68 -20.22 24.07
CA ASN A 44 19.08 -20.46 25.48
C ASN A 44 20.00 -19.37 26.02
N GLU A 45 20.63 -18.59 25.12
CA GLU A 45 21.57 -17.52 25.45
C GLU A 45 20.92 -16.13 25.44
N TRP A 46 19.62 -16.07 25.08
CA TRP A 46 18.90 -14.81 25.01
C TRP A 46 18.77 -14.13 26.36
N ASN A 47 19.18 -12.87 26.38
CA ASN A 47 18.95 -11.98 27.52
C ASN A 47 17.51 -11.44 27.52
N VAL A 48 17.18 -10.61 28.50
CA VAL A 48 15.85 -10.02 28.66
C VAL A 48 15.48 -9.14 27.42
N ALA A 49 16.43 -8.39 26.89
CA ALA A 49 16.22 -7.54 25.72
C ALA A 49 15.96 -8.38 24.47
N ASP A 50 16.70 -9.46 24.23
CA ASP A 50 16.47 -10.39 23.12
C ASP A 50 15.07 -11.00 23.17
N LYS A 51 14.64 -11.44 24.36
CA LYS A 51 13.30 -12.00 24.56
C LYS A 51 12.21 -10.97 24.30
N LEU A 52 12.41 -9.72 24.72
CA LEU A 52 11.48 -8.63 24.49
C LEU A 52 11.40 -8.28 22.99
N ALA A 53 12.53 -8.23 22.28
CA ALA A 53 12.56 -7.98 20.85
C ALA A 53 11.77 -9.03 20.06
N ILE A 54 11.94 -10.32 20.39
CA ILE A 54 11.16 -11.41 19.78
C ILE A 54 9.68 -11.32 20.12
N GLN A 55 9.34 -10.96 21.37
CA GLN A 55 7.94 -10.79 21.78
C GLN A 55 7.28 -9.61 21.05
N ASN A 56 7.99 -8.49 20.91
CA ASN A 56 7.50 -7.34 20.15
C ASN A 56 7.34 -7.66 18.68
N ASN A 57 8.27 -8.41 18.07
CA ASN A 57 8.14 -8.88 16.71
C ASN A 57 6.89 -9.77 16.53
N ALA A 58 6.61 -10.69 17.43
CA ALA A 58 5.41 -11.51 17.37
C ALA A 58 4.11 -10.68 17.49
N LYS A 59 4.10 -9.66 18.37
CA LYS A 59 2.97 -8.72 18.50
C LYS A 59 2.78 -7.88 17.24
N ALA A 60 3.87 -7.32 16.69
CA ALA A 60 3.83 -6.53 15.46
C ALA A 60 3.31 -7.36 14.27
N LYS A 61 3.82 -8.58 14.09
CA LYS A 61 3.31 -9.53 13.09
C LYS A 61 1.81 -9.74 13.23
N LYS A 62 1.33 -10.02 14.45
CA LYS A 62 -0.10 -10.24 14.70
C LYS A 62 -0.94 -9.02 14.32
N ILE A 63 -0.50 -7.81 14.66
CA ILE A 63 -1.21 -6.58 14.34
C ILE A 63 -1.30 -6.39 12.81
N LEU A 64 -0.18 -6.55 12.09
CA LEU A 64 -0.13 -6.42 10.64
C LEU A 64 -1.06 -7.44 9.97
N ILE A 65 -1.02 -8.70 10.40
CA ILE A 65 -1.85 -9.78 9.84
C ILE A 65 -3.35 -9.55 10.11
N CYS A 66 -3.71 -9.01 11.27
CA CYS A 66 -5.12 -8.76 11.60
C CYS A 66 -5.77 -7.65 10.74
N GLY A 67 -4.96 -6.79 10.10
CA GLY A 67 -5.44 -5.66 9.32
C GLY A 67 -5.56 -5.92 7.81
N ILE A 68 -5.22 -7.11 7.33
CA ILE A 68 -5.11 -7.42 5.89
C ILE A 68 -6.13 -8.46 5.43
N GLY A 69 -6.43 -8.43 4.13
CA GLY A 69 -7.28 -9.41 3.46
C GLY A 69 -6.54 -10.73 3.11
N LEU A 70 -7.29 -11.69 2.54
CA LEU A 70 -6.75 -13.01 2.21
C LEU A 70 -5.65 -12.93 1.14
N ASP A 71 -5.81 -12.04 0.18
CA ASP A 71 -4.84 -11.91 -0.94
C ASP A 71 -3.50 -11.37 -0.45
N GLU A 72 -3.51 -10.36 0.42
CA GLU A 72 -2.32 -9.84 1.08
C GLU A 72 -1.71 -10.87 2.01
N TYR A 73 -2.54 -11.63 2.74
CA TYR A 73 -2.07 -12.70 3.62
C TYR A 73 -1.26 -13.76 2.85
N ASN A 74 -1.73 -14.16 1.67
CA ASN A 74 -1.00 -15.13 0.83
C ASN A 74 0.37 -14.61 0.43
N ARG A 75 0.51 -13.32 0.16
CA ARG A 75 1.80 -12.67 -0.20
C ARG A 75 2.81 -12.70 0.93
N ILE A 76 2.34 -12.52 2.18
CA ILE A 76 3.20 -12.39 3.36
C ILE A 76 3.40 -13.70 4.13
N SER A 77 2.75 -14.78 3.74
CA SER A 77 2.74 -16.06 4.47
C SER A 77 4.13 -16.65 4.71
N SER A 78 5.10 -16.36 3.83
CA SER A 78 6.50 -16.78 3.95
C SER A 78 7.38 -15.83 4.76
N CYS A 79 6.89 -14.66 5.16
CA CYS A 79 7.66 -13.64 5.86
C CYS A 79 8.00 -14.09 7.30
N LYS A 80 9.28 -14.00 7.66
CA LYS A 80 9.78 -14.47 8.97
C LYS A 80 9.52 -13.48 10.11
N ASP A 81 9.58 -12.18 9.83
CA ASP A 81 9.46 -11.10 10.82
C ASP A 81 8.52 -9.98 10.36
N ALA A 82 8.23 -9.05 11.27
CA ALA A 82 7.30 -7.95 11.01
C ALA A 82 7.84 -6.98 9.96
N LYS A 83 9.16 -6.79 9.88
CA LYS A 83 9.80 -5.95 8.89
C LYS A 83 9.58 -6.49 7.48
N ALA A 84 9.84 -7.77 7.26
CA ALA A 84 9.62 -8.41 5.97
C ALA A 84 8.14 -8.36 5.53
N ILE A 85 7.20 -8.50 6.48
CA ILE A 85 5.76 -8.31 6.21
C ILE A 85 5.49 -6.88 5.74
N TRP A 86 5.99 -5.89 6.47
CA TRP A 86 5.77 -4.47 6.17
C TRP A 86 6.34 -4.09 4.80
N GLU A 87 7.60 -4.46 4.51
CA GLU A 87 8.24 -4.21 3.22
C GLU A 87 7.47 -4.85 2.06
N THR A 88 7.01 -6.10 2.25
CA THR A 88 6.22 -6.80 1.22
C THR A 88 4.88 -6.10 0.95
N LEU A 89 4.18 -5.67 2.02
CA LEU A 89 2.91 -4.95 1.89
C LEU A 89 3.10 -3.57 1.26
N GLN A 90 4.15 -2.86 1.65
CA GLN A 90 4.48 -1.55 1.09
C GLN A 90 4.77 -1.66 -0.41
N THR A 91 5.62 -2.60 -0.82
CA THR A 91 5.92 -2.86 -2.24
C THR A 91 4.66 -3.17 -3.03
N ALA A 92 3.80 -4.06 -2.53
CA ALA A 92 2.55 -4.41 -3.19
C ALA A 92 1.60 -3.19 -3.32
N HIS A 93 1.55 -2.32 -2.33
CA HIS A 93 0.76 -1.10 -2.37
C HIS A 93 1.32 -0.08 -3.39
N GLU A 94 2.63 0.09 -3.44
CA GLU A 94 3.31 0.96 -4.40
C GLU A 94 3.09 0.49 -5.83
N GLU A 95 3.23 -0.81 -6.11
CA GLU A 95 2.94 -1.41 -7.43
C GLU A 95 1.48 -1.18 -7.84
N THR A 96 0.52 -1.40 -6.93
CA THR A 96 -0.91 -1.16 -7.18
C THR A 96 -1.18 0.31 -7.50
N THR A 97 -0.55 1.23 -6.77
CA THR A 97 -0.69 2.67 -6.98
C THR A 97 -0.12 3.11 -8.33
N LEU A 98 1.04 2.59 -8.73
CA LEU A 98 1.67 2.87 -10.03
C LEU A 98 0.81 2.35 -11.19
N VAL A 99 0.30 1.13 -11.08
CA VAL A 99 -0.61 0.54 -12.09
C VAL A 99 -1.88 1.37 -12.22
N LYS A 100 -2.48 1.78 -11.10
CA LYS A 100 -3.66 2.63 -11.08
C LYS A 100 -3.40 3.98 -11.75
N LYS A 101 -2.28 4.63 -11.42
CA LYS A 101 -1.88 5.90 -12.04
C LYS A 101 -1.68 5.77 -13.54
N SER A 102 -0.96 4.73 -13.98
CA SER A 102 -0.74 4.47 -15.42
C SER A 102 -2.07 4.27 -16.18
N LYS A 103 -3.05 3.60 -15.54
CA LYS A 103 -4.38 3.41 -16.11
C LYS A 103 -5.15 4.72 -16.24
N ILE A 104 -5.09 5.57 -15.22
CA ILE A 104 -5.69 6.92 -15.22
C ILE A 104 -5.05 7.77 -16.33
N ASP A 105 -3.73 7.79 -16.45
CA ASP A 105 -3.01 8.56 -17.46
C ASP A 105 -3.41 8.11 -18.88
N ASN A 106 -3.58 6.80 -19.11
CA ASN A 106 -4.04 6.26 -20.39
C ASN A 106 -5.49 6.68 -20.70
N LEU A 107 -6.38 6.58 -19.71
CA LEU A 107 -7.79 7.00 -19.87
C LEU A 107 -7.91 8.51 -20.10
N ASN A 108 -7.13 9.32 -19.41
CA ASN A 108 -7.08 10.77 -19.62
C ASN A 108 -6.60 11.08 -21.05
N ARG A 109 -5.63 10.35 -21.58
CA ARG A 109 -5.20 10.49 -22.98
C ARG A 109 -6.32 10.11 -23.94
N GLN A 110 -7.05 9.03 -23.70
CA GLN A 110 -8.20 8.64 -24.51
C GLN A 110 -9.30 9.71 -24.48
N TYR A 111 -9.57 10.30 -23.31
CA TYR A 111 -10.50 11.42 -23.14
C TYR A 111 -10.07 12.67 -23.92
N GLU A 112 -8.80 13.06 -23.82
CA GLU A 112 -8.29 14.24 -24.54
C GLU A 112 -8.30 14.05 -26.09
N LEU A 113 -7.96 12.85 -26.55
CA LEU A 113 -7.95 12.48 -27.97
C LEU A 113 -9.31 12.01 -28.50
N PHE A 114 -10.34 12.04 -27.64
CA PHE A 114 -11.67 11.56 -28.01
C PHE A 114 -12.25 12.34 -29.18
N ARG A 115 -12.73 11.63 -30.19
CA ARG A 115 -13.39 12.13 -31.37
C ARG A 115 -14.42 11.14 -31.89
N MET A 116 -15.37 11.62 -32.70
CA MET A 116 -16.28 10.75 -33.41
C MET A 116 -15.53 9.95 -34.50
N MET A 117 -15.88 8.69 -34.67
CA MET A 117 -15.29 7.80 -35.67
C MET A 117 -16.13 7.85 -36.96
N ASP A 118 -15.49 7.53 -38.12
CA ASP A 118 -16.19 7.48 -39.40
C ASP A 118 -17.29 6.41 -39.35
N GLY A 119 -18.52 6.83 -39.69
CA GLY A 119 -19.70 5.94 -39.69
C GLY A 119 -20.26 5.62 -38.28
N GLU A 120 -19.72 6.19 -37.22
CA GLU A 120 -20.25 6.05 -35.87
C GLU A 120 -21.54 6.83 -35.68
N THR A 121 -22.53 6.27 -34.99
CA THR A 121 -23.71 7.03 -34.58
C THR A 121 -23.41 7.89 -33.36
N ILE A 122 -24.17 8.98 -33.16
CA ILE A 122 -24.05 9.84 -31.96
C ILE A 122 -24.31 9.00 -30.70
N GLN A 123 -25.21 8.01 -30.74
CA GLN A 123 -25.52 7.12 -29.62
C GLN A 123 -24.33 6.23 -29.26
N ASP A 124 -23.65 5.66 -30.25
CA ASP A 124 -22.48 4.81 -30.04
C ASP A 124 -21.31 5.64 -29.51
N MET A 125 -21.10 6.81 -30.07
CA MET A 125 -20.11 7.79 -29.58
C MET A 125 -20.37 8.17 -28.12
N HIS A 126 -21.63 8.47 -27.74
CA HIS A 126 -22.01 8.79 -26.37
C HIS A 126 -21.72 7.63 -25.41
N THR A 127 -22.07 6.40 -25.82
CA THR A 127 -21.82 5.20 -25.02
C THR A 127 -20.32 5.02 -24.76
N ARG A 128 -19.50 5.15 -25.79
CA ARG A 128 -18.03 5.05 -25.70
C ARG A 128 -17.42 6.16 -24.83
N PHE A 129 -17.91 7.40 -24.98
CA PHE A 129 -17.47 8.53 -24.16
C PHE A 129 -17.81 8.33 -22.68
N THR A 130 -19.03 7.92 -22.38
CA THR A 130 -19.50 7.65 -21.01
C THR A 130 -18.73 6.50 -20.36
N SER A 131 -18.35 5.48 -21.13
CA SER A 131 -17.54 4.38 -20.64
C SER A 131 -16.17 4.86 -20.13
N ILE A 132 -15.49 5.73 -20.89
CA ILE A 132 -14.20 6.31 -20.50
C ILE A 132 -14.35 7.11 -19.19
N ILE A 133 -15.37 7.96 -19.08
CA ILE A 133 -15.61 8.77 -17.88
C ILE A 133 -15.90 7.89 -16.66
N ASN A 134 -16.74 6.86 -16.80
CA ASN A 134 -17.07 5.94 -15.72
C ASN A 134 -15.85 5.14 -15.25
N GLU A 135 -14.96 4.77 -16.17
CA GLU A 135 -13.73 4.06 -15.81
C GLU A 135 -12.75 4.97 -15.06
N ILE A 136 -12.59 6.23 -15.47
CA ILE A 136 -11.83 7.26 -14.74
C ILE A 136 -12.40 7.44 -13.33
N TYR A 137 -13.74 7.56 -13.24
CA TYR A 137 -14.42 7.70 -11.95
C TYR A 137 -14.22 6.49 -11.03
N SER A 138 -14.27 5.26 -11.58
CA SER A 138 -14.04 4.02 -10.81
C SER A 138 -12.63 3.93 -10.22
N LEU A 139 -11.68 4.62 -10.83
CA LEU A 139 -10.30 4.75 -10.36
C LEU A 139 -10.12 5.90 -9.35
N GLY A 140 -11.20 6.61 -9.01
CA GLY A 140 -11.20 7.67 -8.00
C GLY A 140 -10.79 9.05 -8.50
N GLU A 141 -10.72 9.26 -9.82
CA GLU A 141 -10.55 10.58 -10.44
C GLU A 141 -11.89 11.07 -10.98
N VAL A 142 -12.15 12.38 -10.91
CA VAL A 142 -13.43 12.96 -11.29
C VAL A 142 -13.22 14.01 -12.38
N ILE A 143 -13.88 13.81 -13.53
CA ILE A 143 -14.01 14.84 -14.57
C ILE A 143 -15.30 15.63 -14.26
N PRO A 144 -15.22 16.96 -14.06
CA PRO A 144 -16.41 17.79 -13.85
C PRO A 144 -17.39 17.66 -15.01
N ASN A 145 -18.69 17.53 -14.71
CA ASN A 145 -19.74 17.37 -15.72
C ASN A 145 -19.69 18.45 -16.78
N GLU A 146 -19.44 19.70 -16.40
CA GLU A 146 -19.32 20.81 -17.34
C GLU A 146 -18.19 20.61 -18.35
N LYS A 147 -17.01 20.10 -17.88
CA LYS A 147 -15.88 19.81 -18.74
C LYS A 147 -16.21 18.63 -19.68
N ALA A 148 -16.86 17.59 -19.16
CA ALA A 148 -17.27 16.43 -19.95
C ALA A 148 -18.28 16.82 -21.05
N VAL A 149 -19.31 17.58 -20.71
CA VAL A 149 -20.32 18.08 -21.70
C VAL A 149 -19.68 18.95 -22.77
N ARG A 150 -18.83 19.89 -22.37
CA ARG A 150 -18.11 20.76 -23.32
C ARG A 150 -17.24 19.95 -24.27
N LYS A 151 -16.50 18.97 -23.78
CA LYS A 151 -15.68 18.07 -24.60
C LYS A 151 -16.55 17.27 -25.58
N PHE A 152 -17.64 16.68 -25.09
CA PHE A 152 -18.56 15.91 -25.94
C PHE A 152 -19.15 16.77 -27.09
N LEU A 153 -19.61 17.98 -26.77
CA LEU A 153 -20.16 18.88 -27.75
C LEU A 153 -19.12 19.35 -28.81
N SER A 154 -17.85 19.51 -28.39
CA SER A 154 -16.79 19.95 -29.29
C SER A 154 -16.37 18.92 -30.36
N VAL A 155 -16.79 17.67 -30.21
CA VAL A 155 -16.45 16.57 -31.14
C VAL A 155 -17.63 16.10 -31.96
N LEU A 156 -18.81 16.74 -31.82
CA LEU A 156 -19.95 16.51 -32.70
C LEU A 156 -19.67 17.07 -34.10
N PRO A 157 -20.14 16.41 -35.17
CA PRO A 157 -20.01 16.93 -36.50
C PRO A 157 -20.80 18.25 -36.66
N GLU A 158 -20.20 19.20 -37.37
CA GLU A 158 -20.92 20.40 -37.80
C GLU A 158 -22.05 19.99 -38.77
N SER A 159 -23.28 20.47 -38.51
CA SER A 159 -24.48 20.18 -39.30
C SER A 159 -24.51 20.97 -40.59
#